data_95ec2194c6e2b0ce59541612e7862eda
#
_entry.id   95ec2194c6e2b0ce59541612e7862eda
#
_cell.length_a   1.000
_cell.length_b   1.000
_cell.length_c   1.000
_cell.angle_alpha   90.00
_cell.angle_beta   90.00
_cell.angle_gamma   90.00
#
_symmetry.space_group_name_H-M   'P 1'
#
loop_
_entity.id
_entity.type
_entity.pdbx_description
1 polymer ?
#
loop_
_entity_poly.entity_id
_entity_poly.type
_entity_poly.pdbx_seq_one_letter_code
_entity_poly.pdbx_strand_id
1 'polypeptide(L)'
;MTSVTLYSYLCKLLLLAMMILISACSNTPQPSNPPTLAKANIYINQLAFDIQAPKQALIVLPIGETATRFIVYQGSNMIYQGKLTSQPNFTQWGQGAHYYLADFSQVKRRGEFHIVVNTRKQQLASSTFAIKHNAYFALTAKSLVNYFKASRHSSPIDESIRINGTERYVNVSGGWVNSGGDQGKHLSQHSESNVLVSQQGAIAAWAMAKSYDSLYRLYDRKALTLALAEEVIWGADYLHRILDTEGYFYSNIYDRRGLAEERIITGYEGPEAEFNTNFQAAFREGGGMAIAALTRAHELSNKTGVQGEFSAKQYLIDAERAFAHLQKNNLRYVDNGKENIIDDYTALIAATELYRITKKSQYLKAARHRAHNLNNRMTSQGWFVSDDVERPFYHGVEAGLPIIALVDYLAIERNRQINTKTKRTIKLSLDYQLALNSQVANPFNLARQTFKTKKGSQYSKQKEGFFIPHTNENSYAWQGENSRLASLTAAAVWGGKITHSNKHGAFGINDELAYFAQSQIDWILGKNPYQVSMLYGFGVNNPPHAKSAGTMLNGGISNGITGATLGLDGSGITWAQGPDASNWRWTEQWLQNSTWYLLAMTAMTE
;
A
#
# COMPACT_ATOMS: atom_id res chain seq x y z
N MET A 1 -20.06 38.31 54.88
CA MET A 1 -18.81 38.27 54.13
C MET A 1 -18.09 36.96 54.40
N THR A 2 -18.53 35.82 53.90
CA THR A 2 -17.77 34.55 54.15
C THR A 2 -18.10 33.42 53.16
N SER A 3 -19.05 33.51 52.25
CA SER A 3 -19.36 32.40 51.32
C SER A 3 -18.83 32.58 49.90
N VAL A 4 -18.60 33.79 49.44
CA VAL A 4 -18.15 34.09 48.06
C VAL A 4 -16.62 33.85 47.89
N THR A 5 -15.84 34.07 48.95
CA THR A 5 -14.38 33.87 48.91
C THR A 5 -13.99 32.40 48.91
N LEU A 6 -14.77 31.52 49.52
CA LEU A 6 -14.48 30.07 49.54
C LEU A 6 -14.74 29.41 48.20
N TYR A 7 -15.78 29.85 47.46
CA TYR A 7 -16.07 29.35 46.10
C TYR A 7 -14.98 29.74 45.07
N SER A 8 -14.45 30.96 45.21
CA SER A 8 -13.37 31.41 44.31
C SER A 8 -12.05 30.65 44.52
N TYR A 9 -11.74 30.23 45.75
CA TYR A 9 -10.57 29.42 46.08
C TYR A 9 -10.74 27.96 45.62
N LEU A 10 -11.94 27.37 45.78
CA LEU A 10 -12.20 26.01 45.28
C LEU A 10 -12.17 25.93 43.76
N CYS A 11 -12.71 26.93 43.03
CA CYS A 11 -12.60 26.96 41.55
C CYS A 11 -11.15 27.13 41.05
N LYS A 12 -10.34 27.92 41.76
CA LYS A 12 -8.91 28.07 41.40
C LYS A 12 -8.09 26.82 41.70
N LEU A 13 -8.39 26.10 42.78
CA LEU A 13 -7.78 24.82 43.11
C LEU A 13 -8.22 23.71 42.14
N LEU A 14 -9.47 23.67 41.71
CA LEU A 14 -9.96 22.75 40.68
C LEU A 14 -9.35 23.04 39.29
N LEU A 15 -9.19 24.31 38.91
CA LEU A 15 -8.50 24.70 37.68
C LEU A 15 -6.99 24.37 37.72
N LEU A 16 -6.33 24.52 38.87
CA LEU A 16 -4.93 24.16 39.05
C LEU A 16 -4.75 22.64 39.05
N ALA A 17 -5.65 21.88 39.66
CA ALA A 17 -5.64 20.41 39.62
C ALA A 17 -5.96 19.87 38.22
N MET A 18 -6.81 20.54 37.43
CA MET A 18 -7.10 20.20 36.05
C MET A 18 -5.92 20.53 35.14
N MET A 19 -5.17 21.62 35.36
CA MET A 19 -3.94 21.91 34.65
C MET A 19 -2.79 20.94 34.99
N ILE A 20 -2.73 20.44 36.20
CA ILE A 20 -1.73 19.43 36.61
C ILE A 20 -2.10 18.05 36.04
N LEU A 21 -3.38 17.72 35.92
CA LEU A 21 -3.86 16.49 35.26
C LEU A 21 -3.67 16.52 33.72
N ILE A 22 -3.75 17.70 33.10
CA ILE A 22 -3.44 17.86 31.66
C ILE A 22 -1.93 17.78 31.38
N SER A 23 -1.08 18.17 32.34
CA SER A 23 0.38 17.99 32.21
C SER A 23 0.86 16.56 32.46
N ALA A 24 0.04 15.69 33.06
CA ALA A 24 0.42 14.30 33.33
C ALA A 24 0.05 13.31 32.21
N CYS A 25 -0.68 13.76 31.17
CA CYS A 25 -1.08 12.93 30.01
C CYS A 25 -0.36 13.27 28.70
N SER A 26 0.70 14.07 28.72
CA SER A 26 1.54 14.27 27.54
C SER A 26 2.84 13.47 27.61
N ASN A 27 2.75 12.16 27.81
CA ASN A 27 3.77 11.24 27.31
C ASN A 27 3.56 11.10 25.80
N THR A 28 3.84 12.17 25.04
CA THR A 28 4.13 11.99 23.62
C THR A 28 5.30 11.03 23.54
N PRO A 29 5.19 9.91 22.79
CA PRO A 29 6.32 9.01 22.59
C PRO A 29 7.47 9.87 22.10
N GLN A 30 8.61 9.83 22.80
CA GLN A 30 9.80 10.46 22.25
C GLN A 30 10.09 9.74 20.94
N PRO A 31 10.05 10.44 19.79
CA PRO A 31 10.44 9.82 18.54
C PRO A 31 11.84 9.27 18.74
N SER A 32 12.04 8.01 18.39
CA SER A 32 13.41 7.47 18.35
C SER A 32 14.23 8.45 17.52
N ASN A 33 15.30 8.98 18.07
CA ASN A 33 16.20 9.86 17.31
C ASN A 33 16.45 9.23 15.95
N PRO A 34 16.45 10.02 14.85
CA PRO A 34 16.75 9.48 13.54
C PRO A 34 17.99 8.60 13.67
N PRO A 35 17.97 7.38 13.09
CA PRO A 35 19.10 6.49 13.26
C PRO A 35 20.33 7.24 12.77
N THR A 36 21.29 7.43 13.65
CA THR A 36 22.58 7.92 13.21
C THR A 36 23.17 6.83 12.35
N LEU A 37 23.05 6.94 11.01
CA LEU A 37 23.73 6.07 10.06
C LEU A 37 25.26 6.19 10.18
N ALA A 38 25.75 6.69 11.31
CA ALA A 38 27.16 6.86 11.63
C ALA A 38 27.84 5.58 12.13
N LYS A 39 27.07 4.51 12.41
CA LYS A 39 27.63 3.20 12.79
C LYS A 39 27.91 2.36 11.55
N ALA A 40 29.05 1.66 11.59
CA ALA A 40 29.40 0.70 10.55
C ALA A 40 28.33 -0.38 10.40
N ASN A 41 27.78 -0.54 9.19
CA ASN A 41 26.68 -1.48 8.96
C ASN A 41 26.52 -1.88 7.49
N ILE A 42 25.82 -3.00 7.26
CA ILE A 42 25.41 -3.50 5.95
C ILE A 42 23.88 -3.55 5.90
N TYR A 43 23.26 -2.69 5.08
CA TYR A 43 21.83 -2.65 4.87
C TYR A 43 21.47 -3.47 3.64
N ILE A 44 20.65 -4.48 3.82
CA ILE A 44 20.29 -5.43 2.75
C ILE A 44 18.85 -5.95 2.95
N ASN A 45 18.24 -6.42 1.89
CA ASN A 45 17.02 -7.22 1.96
C ASN A 45 17.29 -8.49 2.78
N GLN A 46 16.56 -8.65 3.88
CA GLN A 46 16.77 -9.72 4.84
C GLN A 46 16.05 -11.03 4.48
N LEU A 47 15.35 -11.06 3.35
CA LEU A 47 14.62 -12.24 2.91
C LEU A 47 15.30 -12.90 1.70
N ALA A 48 15.25 -12.24 0.56
CA ALA A 48 15.68 -12.88 -0.67
C ALA A 48 15.80 -11.92 -1.87
N PHE A 49 16.46 -12.44 -2.91
CA PHE A 49 16.47 -11.88 -4.26
C PHE A 49 16.09 -12.95 -5.28
N ASP A 50 15.39 -12.57 -6.35
CA ASP A 50 15.28 -13.43 -7.52
C ASP A 50 16.64 -13.57 -8.19
N ILE A 51 16.87 -14.70 -8.89
CA ILE A 51 18.15 -14.97 -9.54
C ILE A 51 18.53 -13.86 -10.53
N GLN A 52 17.55 -13.33 -11.28
CA GLN A 52 17.79 -12.30 -12.29
C GLN A 52 17.70 -10.88 -11.75
N ALA A 53 17.12 -10.69 -10.57
CA ALA A 53 16.93 -9.37 -9.98
C ALA A 53 18.24 -8.60 -9.77
N PRO A 54 18.22 -7.27 -9.76
CA PRO A 54 19.29 -6.47 -9.21
C PRO A 54 19.50 -6.83 -7.73
N LYS A 55 20.75 -7.01 -7.32
CA LYS A 55 21.12 -7.39 -5.95
C LYS A 55 22.14 -6.43 -5.41
N GLN A 56 21.71 -5.57 -4.48
CA GLN A 56 22.57 -4.53 -3.95
C GLN A 56 22.43 -4.38 -2.44
N ALA A 57 23.56 -4.19 -1.77
CA ALA A 57 23.61 -3.80 -0.36
C ALA A 57 24.21 -2.39 -0.23
N LEU A 58 23.72 -1.63 0.74
CA LEU A 58 24.31 -0.36 1.15
C LEU A 58 25.25 -0.61 2.33
N ILE A 59 26.50 -0.21 2.18
CA ILE A 59 27.53 -0.30 3.22
C ILE A 59 27.73 1.10 3.78
N VAL A 60 27.62 1.25 5.08
CA VAL A 60 27.85 2.51 5.79
C VAL A 60 29.03 2.34 6.72
N LEU A 61 30.01 3.22 6.62
CA LEU A 61 31.20 3.21 7.45
C LEU A 61 31.40 4.58 8.11
N PRO A 62 31.80 4.66 9.39
CA PRO A 62 32.15 5.91 10.06
C PRO A 62 33.25 6.66 9.33
N ILE A 63 33.31 7.99 9.50
CA ILE A 63 34.43 8.80 9.00
C ILE A 63 35.74 8.22 9.57
N GLY A 64 36.74 8.08 8.70
CA GLY A 64 38.05 7.47 9.05
C GLY A 64 38.11 5.95 8.91
N GLU A 65 36.99 5.32 8.47
CA GLU A 65 37.00 3.93 8.02
C GLU A 65 36.67 3.86 6.52
N THR A 66 37.40 2.99 5.82
CA THR A 66 37.20 2.74 4.39
C THR A 66 37.27 1.26 4.10
N ALA A 67 36.55 0.85 3.05
CA ALA A 67 36.68 -0.47 2.47
C ALA A 67 36.62 -0.35 0.93
N THR A 68 37.27 -1.25 0.24
CA THR A 68 37.34 -1.24 -1.24
C THR A 68 36.63 -2.43 -1.88
N ARG A 69 36.38 -3.47 -1.08
CA ARG A 69 35.82 -4.74 -1.57
C ARG A 69 34.80 -5.29 -0.57
N PHE A 70 33.90 -6.10 -1.09
CA PHE A 70 32.99 -6.95 -0.33
C PHE A 70 33.09 -8.40 -0.83
N ILE A 71 32.67 -9.35 0.00
CA ILE A 71 32.68 -10.78 -0.33
C ILE A 71 31.29 -11.33 -0.05
N VAL A 72 30.78 -12.15 -0.98
CA VAL A 72 29.54 -12.91 -0.81
C VAL A 72 29.90 -14.34 -0.46
N TYR A 73 29.39 -14.82 0.67
CA TYR A 73 29.61 -16.17 1.17
C TYR A 73 28.34 -17.01 1.08
N GLN A 74 28.53 -18.32 0.85
CA GLN A 74 27.54 -19.37 1.07
C GLN A 74 28.09 -20.30 2.17
N GLY A 75 27.55 -20.18 3.38
CA GLY A 75 28.21 -20.76 4.56
C GLY A 75 29.60 -20.19 4.74
N SER A 76 30.64 -21.03 4.75
CA SER A 76 32.06 -20.63 4.80
C SER A 76 32.70 -20.44 3.42
N ASN A 77 32.00 -20.79 2.32
CA ASN A 77 32.57 -20.74 0.99
C ASN A 77 32.42 -19.34 0.37
N MET A 78 33.52 -18.75 -0.07
CA MET A 78 33.52 -17.53 -0.87
C MET A 78 32.96 -17.83 -2.26
N ILE A 79 31.88 -17.13 -2.62
CA ILE A 79 31.21 -17.31 -3.94
C ILE A 79 31.56 -16.19 -4.89
N TYR A 80 31.68 -14.95 -4.37
CA TYR A 80 31.92 -13.78 -5.21
C TYR A 80 32.66 -12.72 -4.40
N GLN A 81 33.56 -11.99 -5.08
CA GLN A 81 34.20 -10.81 -4.52
C GLN A 81 34.00 -9.65 -5.49
N GLY A 82 33.43 -8.55 -4.99
CA GLY A 82 33.15 -7.34 -5.75
C GLY A 82 33.88 -6.11 -5.21
N LYS A 83 33.93 -5.06 -6.03
CA LYS A 83 34.39 -3.74 -5.63
C LYS A 83 33.25 -2.96 -4.99
N LEU A 84 33.54 -2.20 -3.94
CA LEU A 84 32.63 -1.22 -3.38
C LEU A 84 32.68 0.06 -4.21
N THR A 85 31.50 0.59 -4.60
CA THR A 85 31.39 1.86 -5.30
C THR A 85 31.02 2.95 -4.31
N SER A 86 31.91 3.95 -4.15
CA SER A 86 31.66 5.09 -3.28
C SER A 86 30.42 5.85 -3.73
N GLN A 87 29.59 6.25 -2.79
CA GLN A 87 28.39 7.02 -3.01
C GLN A 87 28.56 8.45 -2.49
N PRO A 88 27.81 9.44 -2.98
CA PRO A 88 27.82 10.79 -2.45
C PRO A 88 27.45 10.83 -0.96
N ASN A 89 27.83 11.90 -0.27
CA ASN A 89 27.38 12.13 1.10
C ASN A 89 25.87 12.40 1.12
N PHE A 90 25.16 11.64 1.94
CA PHE A 90 23.70 11.69 2.07
C PHE A 90 23.30 12.47 3.33
N THR A 91 23.33 13.79 3.27
CA THR A 91 23.08 14.65 4.43
C THR A 91 21.69 14.46 5.06
N GLN A 92 20.70 14.08 4.27
CA GLN A 92 19.33 13.82 4.75
C GLN A 92 19.19 12.47 5.48
N TRP A 93 20.12 11.53 5.28
CA TRP A 93 20.08 10.16 5.81
C TRP A 93 21.06 9.92 6.94
N GLY A 94 21.83 10.91 7.32
CA GLY A 94 22.82 10.86 8.38
C GLY A 94 24.10 11.59 7.99
N GLN A 95 24.72 12.24 8.96
CA GLN A 95 26.00 12.92 8.80
C GLN A 95 27.11 12.07 9.40
N GLY A 96 28.33 12.23 8.92
CA GLY A 96 29.49 11.60 9.54
C GLY A 96 29.77 10.16 9.10
N ALA A 97 29.31 9.75 7.92
CA ALA A 97 29.56 8.42 7.39
C ALA A 97 29.99 8.44 5.92
N HIS A 98 30.72 7.40 5.50
CA HIS A 98 30.99 7.05 4.12
C HIS A 98 30.00 5.99 3.68
N TYR A 99 29.44 6.17 2.47
CA TYR A 99 28.45 5.27 1.88
C TYR A 99 29.05 4.55 0.67
N TYR A 100 28.85 3.26 0.59
CA TYR A 100 29.30 2.43 -0.53
C TYR A 100 28.16 1.52 -1.00
N LEU A 101 28.11 1.29 -2.28
CA LEU A 101 27.22 0.29 -2.90
C LEU A 101 28.00 -0.99 -3.17
N ALA A 102 27.49 -2.11 -2.70
CA ALA A 102 27.93 -3.46 -3.00
C ALA A 102 26.95 -4.09 -3.99
N ASP A 103 27.30 -4.10 -5.28
CA ASP A 103 26.52 -4.74 -6.34
C ASP A 103 27.00 -6.18 -6.57
N PHE A 104 26.14 -7.14 -6.30
CA PHE A 104 26.35 -8.56 -6.51
C PHE A 104 25.33 -9.20 -7.45
N SER A 105 24.75 -8.40 -8.35
CA SER A 105 23.74 -8.84 -9.34
C SER A 105 24.23 -9.99 -10.22
N GLN A 106 25.54 -10.13 -10.38
CA GLN A 106 26.16 -11.22 -11.12
C GLN A 106 26.08 -12.59 -10.41
N VAL A 107 25.80 -12.62 -9.10
CA VAL A 107 25.61 -13.88 -8.35
C VAL A 107 24.28 -14.50 -8.75
N LYS A 108 24.31 -15.52 -9.63
CA LYS A 108 23.13 -16.25 -10.12
C LYS A 108 22.97 -17.64 -9.46
N ARG A 109 23.86 -17.98 -8.53
CA ARG A 109 23.83 -19.24 -7.79
C ARG A 109 22.67 -19.25 -6.79
N ARG A 110 21.94 -20.36 -6.70
CA ARG A 110 20.88 -20.56 -5.71
C ARG A 110 21.46 -20.92 -4.34
N GLY A 111 20.83 -20.48 -3.29
CA GLY A 111 21.21 -20.83 -1.91
C GLY A 111 20.93 -19.72 -0.92
N GLU A 112 21.51 -19.87 0.27
CA GLU A 112 21.51 -18.89 1.35
C GLU A 112 22.89 -18.22 1.41
N PHE A 113 22.92 -16.90 1.49
CA PHE A 113 24.13 -16.09 1.38
C PHE A 113 24.18 -15.00 2.45
N HIS A 114 25.38 -14.52 2.72
CA HIS A 114 25.60 -13.29 3.47
C HIS A 114 26.76 -12.50 2.86
N ILE A 115 26.83 -11.21 3.14
CA ILE A 115 27.88 -10.31 2.67
C ILE A 115 28.83 -10.02 3.84
N VAL A 116 30.13 -10.02 3.54
CA VAL A 116 31.19 -9.61 4.48
C VAL A 116 31.96 -8.44 3.89
N VAL A 117 32.21 -7.43 4.73
CA VAL A 117 33.09 -6.29 4.44
C VAL A 117 34.15 -6.18 5.52
N ASN A 118 35.41 -6.16 5.11
CA ASN A 118 36.53 -5.96 6.03
C ASN A 118 37.02 -4.51 5.96
N THR A 119 37.11 -3.84 7.10
CA THR A 119 37.80 -2.58 7.27
C THR A 119 39.14 -2.82 8.00
N ARG A 120 39.92 -1.77 8.19
CA ARG A 120 41.14 -1.90 9.04
C ARG A 120 40.85 -2.16 10.52
N LYS A 121 39.62 -1.80 10.98
CA LYS A 121 39.25 -1.88 12.40
C LYS A 121 38.34 -3.06 12.73
N GLN A 122 37.53 -3.50 11.77
CA GLN A 122 36.49 -4.49 12.05
C GLN A 122 36.09 -5.27 10.79
N GLN A 123 35.45 -6.41 11.02
CA GLN A 123 34.72 -7.17 10.01
C GLN A 123 33.22 -6.96 10.22
N LEU A 124 32.50 -6.61 9.16
CA LEU A 124 31.05 -6.51 9.12
C LEU A 124 30.48 -7.70 8.39
N ALA A 125 29.36 -8.25 8.87
CA ALA A 125 28.58 -9.26 8.20
C ALA A 125 27.11 -8.84 8.11
N SER A 126 26.48 -9.09 6.96
CA SER A 126 25.05 -8.87 6.79
C SER A 126 24.22 -9.98 7.44
N SER A 127 22.90 -9.74 7.58
CA SER A 127 21.93 -10.84 7.73
C SER A 127 22.01 -11.79 6.53
N THR A 128 21.58 -13.03 6.74
CA THR A 128 21.44 -14.04 5.67
C THR A 128 20.25 -13.74 4.79
N PHE A 129 20.38 -13.97 3.49
CA PHE A 129 19.34 -13.84 2.48
C PHE A 129 19.43 -14.99 1.47
N ALA A 130 18.28 -15.30 0.85
CA ALA A 130 18.21 -16.33 -0.18
C ALA A 130 18.39 -15.73 -1.59
N ILE A 131 18.93 -16.53 -2.52
CA ILE A 131 18.82 -16.30 -3.97
C ILE A 131 18.09 -17.49 -4.57
N LYS A 132 16.92 -17.26 -5.18
CA LYS A 132 16.04 -18.31 -5.71
C LYS A 132 15.32 -17.85 -6.98
N HIS A 133 14.79 -18.79 -7.76
CA HIS A 133 13.78 -18.47 -8.76
C HIS A 133 12.45 -18.15 -8.10
N ASN A 134 11.77 -17.11 -8.58
CA ASN A 134 10.49 -16.67 -8.05
C ASN A 134 10.56 -16.49 -6.53
N ALA A 135 11.62 -15.84 -6.04
CA ALA A 135 12.04 -15.87 -4.65
C ALA A 135 10.93 -15.46 -3.70
N TYR A 136 10.28 -14.34 -3.98
CA TYR A 136 9.21 -13.81 -3.13
C TYR A 136 7.99 -14.73 -3.12
N PHE A 137 7.54 -15.19 -4.29
CA PHE A 137 6.45 -16.15 -4.37
C PHE A 137 6.80 -17.45 -3.63
N ALA A 138 7.98 -18.01 -3.88
CA ALA A 138 8.42 -19.27 -3.31
C ALA A 138 8.45 -19.27 -1.77
N LEU A 139 8.78 -18.12 -1.18
CA LEU A 139 8.96 -17.97 0.27
C LEU A 139 7.70 -17.44 0.98
N THR A 140 6.92 -16.54 0.37
CA THR A 140 5.90 -15.79 1.09
C THR A 140 4.46 -16.08 0.68
N ALA A 141 4.21 -16.67 -0.51
CA ALA A 141 2.84 -16.85 -1.02
C ALA A 141 1.91 -17.60 -0.03
N LYS A 142 2.40 -18.69 0.60
CA LYS A 142 1.61 -19.43 1.59
C LYS A 142 1.24 -18.59 2.81
N SER A 143 2.20 -17.82 3.32
CA SER A 143 1.97 -16.95 4.50
C SER A 143 1.03 -15.81 4.18
N LEU A 144 1.08 -15.24 2.97
CA LEU A 144 0.13 -14.22 2.51
C LEU A 144 -1.30 -14.78 2.44
N VAL A 145 -1.49 -15.97 1.83
CA VAL A 145 -2.82 -16.61 1.79
C VAL A 145 -3.34 -16.90 3.20
N ASN A 146 -2.47 -17.40 4.09
CA ASN A 146 -2.83 -17.62 5.48
C ASN A 146 -3.14 -16.33 6.24
N TYR A 147 -2.45 -15.22 5.93
CA TYR A 147 -2.73 -13.91 6.50
C TYR A 147 -4.15 -13.46 6.15
N PHE A 148 -4.55 -13.52 4.88
CA PHE A 148 -5.91 -13.18 4.47
C PHE A 148 -6.94 -14.06 5.20
N LYS A 149 -6.71 -15.37 5.26
CA LYS A 149 -7.59 -16.29 5.97
C LYS A 149 -7.72 -15.98 7.47
N ALA A 150 -6.62 -15.64 8.12
CA ALA A 150 -6.60 -15.27 9.54
C ALA A 150 -7.21 -13.89 9.81
N SER A 151 -7.29 -13.02 8.80
CA SER A 151 -7.92 -11.69 8.89
C SER A 151 -9.43 -11.73 8.61
N ARG A 152 -10.02 -12.89 8.30
CA ARG A 152 -11.46 -13.03 8.09
C ARG A 152 -12.22 -12.57 9.32
N HIS A 153 -13.26 -11.79 9.10
CA HIS A 153 -14.18 -11.38 10.15
C HIS A 153 -15.44 -12.25 10.14
N SER A 154 -15.79 -12.75 11.30
CA SER A 154 -17.05 -13.47 11.50
C SER A 154 -17.61 -13.09 12.86
N SER A 155 -18.72 -12.36 12.85
CA SER A 155 -19.45 -11.98 14.06
C SER A 155 -20.94 -12.16 13.81
N PRO A 156 -21.68 -12.83 14.72
CA PRO A 156 -23.14 -12.94 14.62
C PRO A 156 -23.85 -11.58 14.60
N ILE A 157 -23.24 -10.54 15.17
CA ILE A 157 -23.79 -9.18 15.15
C ILE A 157 -23.93 -8.68 13.72
N ASP A 158 -23.01 -9.04 12.82
CA ASP A 158 -23.02 -8.58 11.42
C ASP A 158 -24.14 -9.19 10.57
N GLU A 159 -24.89 -10.16 11.10
CA GLU A 159 -26.07 -10.71 10.41
C GLU A 159 -27.26 -9.75 10.38
N SER A 160 -27.27 -8.72 11.25
CA SER A 160 -28.36 -7.74 11.32
C SER A 160 -27.82 -6.39 11.80
N ILE A 161 -27.32 -5.57 10.89
CA ILE A 161 -26.76 -4.24 11.16
C ILE A 161 -27.70 -3.17 10.63
N ARG A 162 -27.99 -2.16 11.46
CA ARG A 162 -28.83 -1.03 11.09
C ARG A 162 -28.09 -0.09 10.13
N ILE A 163 -28.82 0.46 9.17
CA ILE A 163 -28.32 1.53 8.28
C ILE A 163 -28.60 2.86 8.98
N ASN A 164 -27.55 3.67 9.15
CA ASN A 164 -27.65 4.97 9.83
C ASN A 164 -28.72 5.88 9.21
N GLY A 165 -29.52 6.49 10.06
CA GLY A 165 -30.62 7.36 9.64
C GLY A 165 -31.85 6.62 9.09
N THR A 166 -31.92 5.30 9.22
CA THR A 166 -33.05 4.48 8.75
C THR A 166 -33.46 3.41 9.78
N GLU A 167 -34.61 2.78 9.57
CA GLU A 167 -35.08 1.61 10.32
C GLU A 167 -34.74 0.28 9.59
N ARG A 168 -33.90 0.31 8.58
CA ARG A 168 -33.50 -0.87 7.81
C ARG A 168 -32.33 -1.57 8.47
N TYR A 169 -32.42 -2.90 8.54
CA TYR A 169 -31.35 -3.82 8.96
C TYR A 169 -30.97 -4.73 7.82
N VAL A 170 -29.69 -4.99 7.66
CA VAL A 170 -29.14 -5.83 6.59
C VAL A 170 -28.04 -6.75 7.12
N ASN A 171 -27.88 -7.90 6.46
CA ASN A 171 -26.79 -8.83 6.72
C ASN A 171 -25.52 -8.33 6.01
N VAL A 172 -24.47 -8.08 6.77
CA VAL A 172 -23.15 -7.65 6.30
C VAL A 172 -22.04 -8.57 6.83
N SER A 173 -22.39 -9.81 7.15
CA SER A 173 -21.44 -10.81 7.64
C SER A 173 -20.36 -11.15 6.60
N GLY A 174 -19.18 -11.60 7.06
CA GLY A 174 -18.06 -11.95 6.19
C GLY A 174 -17.08 -10.78 5.96
N GLY A 175 -16.24 -10.90 4.94
CA GLY A 175 -15.17 -9.94 4.67
C GLY A 175 -13.98 -10.10 5.63
N TRP A 176 -13.14 -9.09 5.67
CA TRP A 176 -11.94 -9.02 6.50
C TRP A 176 -11.96 -7.77 7.36
N VAL A 177 -11.35 -7.84 8.53
CA VAL A 177 -10.99 -6.63 9.28
C VAL A 177 -9.87 -5.88 8.54
N ASN A 178 -9.88 -4.56 8.64
CA ASN A 178 -8.91 -3.75 7.91
C ASN A 178 -7.53 -3.79 8.52
N SER A 179 -7.47 -3.80 9.84
CA SER A 179 -6.23 -3.79 10.60
C SER A 179 -6.33 -4.70 11.82
N GLY A 180 -5.17 -5.08 12.36
CA GLY A 180 -5.13 -5.87 13.57
C GLY A 180 -5.68 -5.10 14.77
N GLY A 181 -6.74 -5.60 15.40
CA GLY A 181 -7.37 -4.99 16.59
C GLY A 181 -8.52 -4.04 16.28
N ASP A 182 -8.79 -3.72 15.04
CA ASP A 182 -9.98 -3.01 14.59
C ASP A 182 -11.01 -4.03 14.08
N GLN A 183 -12.29 -3.86 14.43
CA GLN A 183 -13.40 -4.66 13.90
C GLN A 183 -14.14 -3.96 12.76
N GLY A 184 -13.73 -2.75 12.41
CA GLY A 184 -14.29 -1.99 11.30
C GLY A 184 -14.09 -2.70 9.97
N LYS A 185 -15.12 -2.68 9.12
CA LYS A 185 -15.07 -3.13 7.74
C LYS A 185 -15.36 -1.96 6.82
N HIS A 186 -14.36 -1.53 6.10
CA HIS A 186 -14.44 -0.38 5.24
C HIS A 186 -14.21 -0.80 3.79
N LEU A 187 -15.01 -0.30 2.86
CA LEU A 187 -14.63 -0.30 1.45
C LEU A 187 -13.59 0.79 1.18
N SER A 188 -13.71 1.90 1.88
CA SER A 188 -12.78 3.03 1.82
C SER A 188 -12.81 3.81 3.12
N GLN A 189 -11.71 4.46 3.46
CA GLN A 189 -11.60 5.38 4.60
C GLN A 189 -11.23 6.78 4.11
N HIS A 190 -11.79 7.82 4.74
CA HIS A 190 -11.45 9.21 4.48
C HIS A 190 -11.69 9.66 3.04
N SER A 191 -12.96 9.65 2.63
CA SER A 191 -13.37 9.98 1.26
C SER A 191 -13.15 11.43 0.84
N GLU A 192 -13.08 12.36 1.77
CA GLU A 192 -12.91 13.80 1.48
C GLU A 192 -11.60 14.11 0.77
N SER A 193 -10.58 13.32 1.04
CA SER A 193 -9.30 13.55 0.43
C SER A 193 -8.77 12.26 -0.16
N ASN A 194 -8.11 12.37 -1.18
CA ASN A 194 -7.64 11.28 -1.98
C ASN A 194 -6.25 10.79 -1.57
N VAL A 195 -5.74 11.20 -0.41
CA VAL A 195 -4.39 10.89 0.04
C VAL A 195 -4.29 9.50 0.65
N LEU A 196 -5.31 9.07 1.40
CA LEU A 196 -5.33 7.80 2.12
C LEU A 196 -6.61 6.99 1.91
N VAL A 197 -7.46 7.37 0.98
CA VAL A 197 -8.60 6.55 0.59
C VAL A 197 -8.07 5.24 0.04
N SER A 198 -8.34 4.14 0.72
CA SER A 198 -7.87 2.82 0.31
C SER A 198 -9.04 1.95 -0.13
N GLN A 199 -8.83 1.20 -1.19
CA GLN A 199 -9.82 0.27 -1.73
C GLN A 199 -9.80 -1.07 -0.95
N GLN A 200 -9.99 -1.03 0.36
CA GLN A 200 -9.57 -2.07 1.30
C GLN A 200 -9.98 -3.52 0.96
N GLY A 201 -11.12 -3.99 1.45
CA GLY A 201 -11.52 -5.39 1.25
C GLY A 201 -11.74 -5.76 -0.22
N ALA A 202 -12.28 -4.85 -1.01
CA ALA A 202 -12.54 -5.07 -2.43
C ALA A 202 -11.25 -5.28 -3.24
N ILE A 203 -10.21 -4.48 -2.99
CA ILE A 203 -8.94 -4.65 -3.71
C ILE A 203 -8.25 -5.94 -3.32
N ALA A 204 -8.43 -6.45 -2.09
CA ALA A 204 -7.85 -7.72 -1.67
C ALA A 204 -8.40 -8.90 -2.50
N ALA A 205 -9.71 -8.99 -2.66
CA ALA A 205 -10.35 -10.02 -3.48
C ALA A 205 -9.91 -9.92 -4.96
N TRP A 206 -9.91 -8.71 -5.52
CA TRP A 206 -9.46 -8.48 -6.90
C TRP A 206 -7.98 -8.85 -7.09
N ALA A 207 -7.10 -8.45 -6.16
CA ALA A 207 -5.67 -8.71 -6.22
C ALA A 207 -5.35 -10.20 -6.15
N MET A 208 -6.00 -10.94 -5.26
CA MET A 208 -5.83 -12.40 -5.15
C MET A 208 -6.25 -13.09 -6.44
N ALA A 209 -7.40 -12.73 -7.02
CA ALA A 209 -7.87 -13.29 -8.29
C ALA A 209 -6.94 -12.92 -9.46
N LYS A 210 -6.43 -11.67 -9.51
CA LYS A 210 -5.45 -11.22 -10.52
C LYS A 210 -4.13 -11.97 -10.38
N SER A 211 -3.65 -12.16 -9.15
CA SER A 211 -2.44 -12.93 -8.87
C SER A 211 -2.58 -14.39 -9.32
N TYR A 212 -3.74 -15.00 -9.06
CA TYR A 212 -4.02 -16.36 -9.54
C TYR A 212 -3.96 -16.44 -11.07
N ASP A 213 -4.64 -15.54 -11.78
CA ASP A 213 -4.64 -15.54 -13.25
C ASP A 213 -3.21 -15.44 -13.82
N SER A 214 -2.38 -14.58 -13.25
CA SER A 214 -0.99 -14.41 -13.68
C SER A 214 -0.10 -15.60 -13.34
N LEU A 215 -0.31 -16.23 -12.18
CA LEU A 215 0.61 -17.22 -11.61
C LEU A 215 -0.03 -18.60 -11.35
N TYR A 216 -1.13 -18.94 -12.03
CA TYR A 216 -1.93 -20.14 -11.73
C TYR A 216 -1.09 -21.43 -11.63
N ARG A 217 -0.11 -21.64 -12.53
CA ARG A 217 0.79 -22.81 -12.50
C ARG A 217 1.67 -22.86 -11.25
N LEU A 218 2.02 -21.70 -10.68
CA LEU A 218 2.81 -21.62 -9.45
C LEU A 218 1.94 -21.93 -8.24
N TYR A 219 0.71 -21.40 -8.20
CA TYR A 219 -0.26 -21.72 -7.15
C TYR A 219 -0.60 -23.21 -7.14
N ASP A 220 -0.85 -23.81 -8.31
CA ASP A 220 -1.10 -25.26 -8.44
C ASP A 220 0.07 -26.09 -7.92
N ARG A 221 1.30 -25.77 -8.34
CA ARG A 221 2.50 -26.48 -7.87
C ARG A 221 2.73 -26.38 -6.36
N LYS A 222 2.23 -25.33 -5.72
CA LYS A 222 2.33 -25.12 -4.27
C LYS A 222 1.11 -25.63 -3.51
N ALA A 223 0.12 -26.21 -4.19
CA ALA A 223 -1.18 -26.60 -3.64
C ALA A 223 -1.90 -25.45 -2.90
N LEU A 224 -1.80 -24.23 -3.45
CA LEU A 224 -2.40 -23.01 -2.90
C LEU A 224 -3.63 -22.54 -3.67
N THR A 225 -3.95 -23.15 -4.82
CA THR A 225 -5.07 -22.74 -5.69
C THR A 225 -6.39 -22.67 -4.95
N LEU A 226 -6.77 -23.76 -4.25
CA LEU A 226 -8.04 -23.80 -3.54
C LEU A 226 -8.09 -22.80 -2.39
N ALA A 227 -7.02 -22.74 -1.58
CA ALA A 227 -6.97 -21.81 -0.45
C ALA A 227 -7.07 -20.34 -0.90
N LEU A 228 -6.41 -19.97 -2.01
CA LEU A 228 -6.52 -18.61 -2.56
C LEU A 228 -7.91 -18.35 -3.15
N ALA A 229 -8.49 -19.33 -3.85
CA ALA A 229 -9.83 -19.20 -4.44
C ALA A 229 -10.89 -19.05 -3.34
N GLU A 230 -10.79 -19.81 -2.24
CA GLU A 230 -11.66 -19.68 -1.06
C GLU A 230 -11.63 -18.25 -0.48
N GLU A 231 -10.46 -17.60 -0.44
CA GLU A 231 -10.37 -16.21 0.03
C GLU A 231 -11.05 -15.22 -0.94
N VAL A 232 -10.88 -15.40 -2.23
CA VAL A 232 -11.57 -14.56 -3.24
C VAL A 232 -13.08 -14.70 -3.13
N ILE A 233 -13.57 -15.94 -2.99
CA ILE A 233 -15.01 -16.22 -2.89
C ILE A 233 -15.57 -15.71 -1.56
N TRP A 234 -14.83 -15.85 -0.44
CA TRP A 234 -15.19 -15.24 0.84
C TRP A 234 -15.41 -13.72 0.71
N GLY A 235 -14.51 -13.05 0.00
CA GLY A 235 -14.65 -11.62 -0.28
C GLY A 235 -15.83 -11.31 -1.19
N ALA A 236 -16.10 -12.15 -2.19
CA ALA A 236 -17.23 -11.97 -3.11
C ALA A 236 -18.58 -12.15 -2.42
N ASP A 237 -18.71 -13.14 -1.52
CA ASP A 237 -19.90 -13.32 -0.71
C ASP A 237 -20.18 -12.09 0.17
N TYR A 238 -19.14 -11.53 0.78
CA TYR A 238 -19.25 -10.28 1.54
C TYR A 238 -19.68 -9.12 0.65
N LEU A 239 -19.06 -8.94 -0.52
CA LEU A 239 -19.39 -7.86 -1.45
C LEU A 239 -20.83 -7.96 -1.96
N HIS A 240 -21.35 -9.18 -2.17
CA HIS A 240 -22.77 -9.38 -2.48
C HIS A 240 -23.69 -8.87 -1.36
N ARG A 241 -23.36 -9.21 -0.08
CA ARG A 241 -24.19 -8.82 1.06
C ARG A 241 -24.22 -7.31 1.30
N ILE A 242 -23.10 -6.62 1.05
CA ILE A 242 -23.02 -5.16 1.21
C ILE A 242 -23.47 -4.38 -0.04
N LEU A 243 -23.95 -5.05 -1.09
CA LEU A 243 -24.55 -4.42 -2.26
C LEU A 243 -26.05 -4.23 -2.02
N ASP A 244 -26.47 -2.99 -1.82
CA ASP A 244 -27.88 -2.62 -1.67
C ASP A 244 -28.71 -3.02 -2.90
N THR A 245 -29.99 -3.24 -2.70
CA THR A 245 -30.93 -3.56 -3.78
C THR A 245 -31.01 -2.48 -4.85
N GLU A 246 -30.73 -1.22 -4.50
CA GLU A 246 -30.64 -0.09 -5.43
C GLU A 246 -29.39 -0.16 -6.34
N GLY A 247 -28.32 -0.84 -5.90
CA GLY A 247 -27.12 -1.06 -6.70
C GLY A 247 -25.87 -0.29 -6.24
N TYR A 248 -25.86 0.36 -5.11
CA TYR A 248 -24.66 0.89 -4.46
C TYR A 248 -24.15 -0.07 -3.37
N PHE A 249 -22.87 0.01 -3.05
CA PHE A 249 -22.29 -0.69 -1.90
C PHE A 249 -22.33 0.19 -0.66
N TYR A 250 -22.46 -0.44 0.52
CA TYR A 250 -22.26 0.27 1.78
C TYR A 250 -20.78 0.53 2.00
N SER A 251 -20.43 1.79 2.32
CA SER A 251 -19.03 2.21 2.42
C SER A 251 -18.35 1.69 3.69
N ASN A 252 -19.06 1.72 4.83
CA ASN A 252 -18.46 1.36 6.12
C ASN A 252 -19.44 0.64 7.03
N ILE A 253 -18.95 -0.39 7.73
CA ILE A 253 -19.59 -1.03 8.88
C ILE A 253 -18.67 -0.75 10.07
N TYR A 254 -19.10 0.07 11.01
CA TYR A 254 -18.22 0.64 12.01
C TYR A 254 -18.89 0.86 13.37
N ASP A 255 -18.13 0.79 14.46
CA ASP A 255 -18.56 0.94 15.85
C ASP A 255 -17.64 1.89 16.64
N ARG A 256 -16.94 2.79 15.95
CA ARG A 256 -15.90 3.66 16.54
C ARG A 256 -14.92 2.89 17.43
N ARG A 257 -14.43 1.74 16.99
CA ARG A 257 -13.47 0.88 17.72
C ARG A 257 -14.01 0.36 19.06
N GLY A 258 -15.31 0.09 19.12
CA GLY A 258 -15.95 -0.42 20.32
C GLY A 258 -16.10 0.60 21.46
N LEU A 259 -16.08 1.90 21.16
CA LEU A 259 -16.29 2.99 22.13
C LEU A 259 -17.75 3.13 22.56
N ALA A 260 -18.39 2.04 22.97
CA ALA A 260 -19.77 1.99 23.50
C ALA A 260 -20.86 2.48 22.54
N GLU A 261 -20.59 2.52 21.24
CA GLU A 261 -21.56 2.87 20.22
C GLU A 261 -22.10 1.63 19.52
N GLU A 262 -23.31 1.73 18.97
CA GLU A 262 -23.89 0.69 18.15
C GLU A 262 -23.05 0.49 16.88
N ARG A 263 -22.75 -0.77 16.54
CA ARG A 263 -22.16 -1.12 15.26
C ARG A 263 -23.18 -0.87 14.17
N ILE A 264 -22.85 -0.04 13.19
CA ILE A 264 -23.79 0.54 12.25
C ILE A 264 -23.18 0.67 10.85
N ILE A 265 -24.00 0.62 9.82
CA ILE A 265 -23.62 1.04 8.47
C ILE A 265 -23.69 2.55 8.41
N THR A 266 -22.57 3.20 8.08
CA THR A 266 -22.45 4.65 8.17
C THR A 266 -21.42 5.19 7.18
N GLY A 267 -21.56 6.46 6.76
CA GLY A 267 -20.42 7.29 6.41
C GLY A 267 -19.82 7.89 7.66
N TYR A 268 -18.60 8.44 7.58
CA TYR A 268 -18.02 9.19 8.69
C TYR A 268 -17.05 10.26 8.19
N GLU A 269 -16.86 11.29 9.01
CA GLU A 269 -16.02 12.44 8.71
C GLU A 269 -15.07 12.75 9.87
N GLY A 270 -13.98 13.44 9.52
CA GLY A 270 -13.06 14.01 10.48
C GLY A 270 -12.24 13.02 11.30
N PRO A 271 -11.34 13.54 12.15
CA PRO A 271 -10.44 12.72 12.98
C PRO A 271 -11.16 11.91 14.05
N GLU A 272 -12.30 12.38 14.51
CA GLU A 272 -13.12 11.72 15.54
C GLU A 272 -14.09 10.69 14.95
N ALA A 273 -14.07 10.49 13.61
CA ALA A 273 -14.94 9.58 12.87
C ALA A 273 -16.44 9.81 13.19
N GLU A 274 -16.89 11.05 13.04
CA GLU A 274 -18.29 11.40 13.25
C GLU A 274 -19.19 10.70 12.24
N PHE A 275 -20.22 9.99 12.71
CA PHE A 275 -21.13 9.22 11.87
C PHE A 275 -22.08 10.12 11.10
N ASN A 276 -22.30 9.78 9.83
CA ASN A 276 -23.25 10.47 8.96
C ASN A 276 -24.02 9.49 8.08
N THR A 277 -24.91 10.00 7.24
CA THR A 277 -25.77 9.20 6.36
C THR A 277 -25.21 9.02 4.95
N ASN A 278 -23.95 9.40 4.69
CA ASN A 278 -23.29 9.24 3.40
C ASN A 278 -22.61 7.86 3.32
N PHE A 279 -23.42 6.81 3.39
CA PHE A 279 -22.96 5.42 3.44
C PHE A 279 -22.92 4.74 2.05
N GLN A 280 -23.30 5.45 0.99
CA GLN A 280 -23.25 4.93 -0.39
C GLN A 280 -21.84 5.10 -0.95
N ALA A 281 -21.21 4.02 -1.36
CA ALA A 281 -19.87 4.07 -1.93
C ALA A 281 -19.89 4.51 -3.40
N ALA A 282 -19.17 5.58 -3.72
CA ALA A 282 -18.83 5.99 -5.08
C ALA A 282 -17.80 5.03 -5.73
N PHE A 283 -17.48 5.24 -7.02
CA PHE A 283 -16.40 4.50 -7.66
C PHE A 283 -15.09 4.61 -6.87
N ARG A 284 -14.73 5.84 -6.44
CA ARG A 284 -13.51 6.12 -5.65
C ARG A 284 -13.52 5.48 -4.26
N GLU A 285 -14.68 5.21 -3.72
CA GLU A 285 -14.87 4.73 -2.35
C GLU A 285 -15.00 3.21 -2.26
N GLY A 286 -14.33 2.49 -3.11
CA GLY A 286 -14.34 1.03 -3.15
C GLY A 286 -15.34 0.45 -4.12
N GLY A 287 -16.33 1.20 -4.60
CA GLY A 287 -17.36 0.70 -5.53
C GLY A 287 -16.78 0.16 -6.83
N GLY A 288 -15.79 0.87 -7.41
CA GLY A 288 -15.12 0.42 -8.64
C GLY A 288 -14.37 -0.90 -8.45
N MET A 289 -13.63 -1.01 -7.36
CA MET A 289 -12.88 -2.24 -7.07
C MET A 289 -13.77 -3.40 -6.64
N ALA A 290 -14.91 -3.13 -5.97
CA ALA A 290 -15.90 -4.15 -5.64
C ALA A 290 -16.51 -4.78 -6.91
N ILE A 291 -16.86 -3.97 -7.90
CA ILE A 291 -17.32 -4.44 -9.20
C ILE A 291 -16.28 -5.31 -9.89
N ALA A 292 -15.02 -4.87 -9.89
CA ALA A 292 -13.90 -5.62 -10.47
C ALA A 292 -13.66 -6.96 -9.75
N ALA A 293 -13.73 -6.95 -8.41
CA ALA A 293 -13.57 -8.14 -7.58
C ALA A 293 -14.67 -9.18 -7.83
N LEU A 294 -15.94 -8.75 -7.85
CA LEU A 294 -17.08 -9.63 -8.17
C LEU A 294 -16.96 -10.23 -9.58
N THR A 295 -16.52 -9.43 -10.56
CA THR A 295 -16.30 -9.90 -11.92
C THR A 295 -15.22 -10.98 -11.99
N ARG A 296 -14.12 -10.82 -11.27
CA ARG A 296 -13.05 -11.83 -11.19
C ARG A 296 -13.44 -13.04 -10.37
N ALA A 297 -14.23 -12.88 -9.31
CA ALA A 297 -14.75 -13.99 -8.52
C ALA A 297 -15.66 -14.89 -9.36
N HIS A 298 -16.52 -14.31 -10.22
CA HIS A 298 -17.27 -15.07 -11.22
C HIS A 298 -16.39 -15.98 -12.07
N GLU A 299 -15.32 -15.42 -12.62
CA GLU A 299 -14.41 -16.19 -13.50
C GLU A 299 -13.63 -17.25 -12.70
N LEU A 300 -13.10 -16.88 -11.54
CA LEU A 300 -12.30 -17.76 -10.70
C LEU A 300 -13.11 -18.96 -10.18
N SER A 301 -14.34 -18.71 -9.72
CA SER A 301 -15.27 -19.78 -9.31
C SER A 301 -15.48 -20.79 -10.44
N ASN A 302 -15.74 -20.31 -11.66
CA ASN A 302 -15.90 -21.18 -12.83
C ASN A 302 -14.63 -21.95 -13.20
N LYS A 303 -13.44 -21.35 -13.03
CA LYS A 303 -12.15 -21.99 -13.33
C LYS A 303 -11.73 -23.05 -12.30
N THR A 304 -12.00 -22.79 -11.02
CA THR A 304 -11.51 -23.63 -9.91
C THR A 304 -12.56 -24.58 -9.36
N GLY A 305 -13.84 -24.35 -9.63
CA GLY A 305 -14.96 -25.08 -9.05
C GLY A 305 -15.28 -24.69 -7.60
N VAL A 306 -14.53 -23.74 -7.00
CA VAL A 306 -14.81 -23.25 -5.64
C VAL A 306 -16.08 -22.43 -5.66
N GLN A 307 -17.04 -22.81 -4.80
CA GLN A 307 -18.33 -22.15 -4.66
C GLN A 307 -18.39 -21.44 -3.31
N GLY A 308 -19.08 -20.29 -3.27
CA GLY A 308 -19.46 -19.59 -2.05
C GLY A 308 -20.90 -19.87 -1.66
N GLU A 309 -21.44 -19.01 -0.83
CA GLU A 309 -22.88 -19.01 -0.50
C GLU A 309 -23.70 -18.58 -1.73
N PHE A 310 -23.14 -17.71 -2.57
CA PHE A 310 -23.77 -17.25 -3.79
C PHE A 310 -23.09 -17.86 -5.03
N SER A 311 -23.88 -18.01 -6.09
CA SER A 311 -23.35 -18.61 -7.32
C SER A 311 -22.41 -17.65 -8.06
N ALA A 312 -21.46 -18.21 -8.82
CA ALA A 312 -20.61 -17.47 -9.72
C ALA A 312 -21.40 -16.51 -10.64
N LYS A 313 -22.56 -16.96 -11.13
CA LYS A 313 -23.45 -16.13 -11.96
C LYS A 313 -23.99 -14.92 -11.20
N GLN A 314 -24.31 -15.08 -9.91
CA GLN A 314 -24.80 -13.98 -9.07
C GLN A 314 -23.75 -12.87 -8.92
N TYR A 315 -22.49 -13.19 -8.71
CA TYR A 315 -21.41 -12.19 -8.63
C TYR A 315 -21.32 -11.34 -9.90
N LEU A 316 -21.49 -11.94 -11.08
CA LEU A 316 -21.48 -11.17 -12.33
C LEU A 316 -22.73 -10.27 -12.46
N ILE A 317 -23.91 -10.77 -12.08
CA ILE A 317 -25.16 -9.98 -12.08
C ILE A 317 -24.99 -8.75 -11.16
N ASP A 318 -24.43 -8.95 -9.97
CA ASP A 318 -24.19 -7.88 -8.99
C ASP A 318 -23.19 -6.84 -9.52
N ALA A 319 -22.09 -7.30 -10.13
CA ALA A 319 -21.11 -6.42 -10.75
C ALA A 319 -21.73 -5.56 -11.86
N GLU A 320 -22.54 -6.16 -12.74
CA GLU A 320 -23.23 -5.44 -13.82
C GLU A 320 -24.25 -4.44 -13.26
N ARG A 321 -25.03 -4.83 -12.23
CA ARG A 321 -26.02 -3.97 -11.57
C ARG A 321 -25.36 -2.78 -10.90
N ALA A 322 -24.31 -3.01 -10.11
CA ALA A 322 -23.57 -1.96 -9.42
C ALA A 322 -22.90 -1.00 -10.41
N PHE A 323 -22.30 -1.51 -11.48
CA PHE A 323 -21.70 -0.68 -12.52
C PHE A 323 -22.74 0.22 -13.19
N ALA A 324 -23.90 -0.32 -13.57
CA ALA A 324 -24.98 0.45 -14.19
C ALA A 324 -25.52 1.54 -13.24
N HIS A 325 -25.60 1.24 -11.94
CA HIS A 325 -26.03 2.21 -10.93
C HIS A 325 -25.01 3.34 -10.76
N LEU A 326 -23.72 3.03 -10.56
CA LEU A 326 -22.68 4.03 -10.36
C LEU A 326 -22.43 4.89 -11.61
N GLN A 327 -22.60 4.35 -12.82
CA GLN A 327 -22.53 5.16 -14.06
C GLN A 327 -23.54 6.32 -14.08
N LYS A 328 -24.63 6.22 -13.34
CA LYS A 328 -25.67 7.26 -13.27
C LYS A 328 -25.57 8.13 -12.02
N ASN A 329 -25.13 7.54 -10.90
CA ASN A 329 -25.31 8.14 -9.58
C ASN A 329 -23.99 8.53 -8.90
N ASN A 330 -22.82 8.23 -9.48
CA ASN A 330 -21.51 8.43 -8.83
C ASN A 330 -21.35 9.84 -8.22
N LEU A 331 -21.72 10.88 -8.99
CA LEU A 331 -21.62 12.28 -8.54
C LEU A 331 -22.47 12.61 -7.31
N ARG A 332 -23.47 11.77 -6.97
CA ARG A 332 -24.30 11.96 -5.78
C ARG A 332 -23.65 11.44 -4.51
N TYR A 333 -22.67 10.55 -4.67
CA TYR A 333 -22.03 9.85 -3.58
C TYR A 333 -20.64 10.40 -3.25
N VAL A 334 -20.04 11.14 -4.17
CA VAL A 334 -18.76 11.81 -3.92
C VAL A 334 -18.95 13.05 -3.06
N ASP A 335 -18.07 13.24 -2.09
CA ASP A 335 -18.10 14.28 -1.05
C ASP A 335 -18.21 15.72 -1.60
N ASN A 336 -17.54 16.00 -2.71
CA ASN A 336 -17.48 17.34 -3.31
C ASN A 336 -18.32 17.48 -4.60
N GLY A 337 -19.10 16.47 -4.98
CA GLY A 337 -19.92 16.47 -6.20
C GLY A 337 -19.11 16.45 -7.51
N LYS A 338 -17.81 16.16 -7.48
CA LYS A 338 -16.91 16.13 -8.63
C LYS A 338 -16.10 14.85 -8.66
N GLU A 339 -15.98 14.23 -9.83
CA GLU A 339 -15.10 13.09 -10.02
C GLU A 339 -13.63 13.52 -10.05
N ASN A 340 -12.75 12.68 -9.52
CA ASN A 340 -11.31 12.86 -9.53
C ASN A 340 -10.58 11.67 -10.17
N ILE A 341 -9.26 11.63 -10.06
CA ILE A 341 -8.44 10.58 -10.66
C ILE A 341 -8.81 9.18 -10.11
N ILE A 342 -9.23 9.07 -8.83
CA ILE A 342 -9.56 7.78 -8.22
C ILE A 342 -10.82 7.20 -8.84
N ASP A 343 -11.85 8.04 -9.11
CA ASP A 343 -13.02 7.60 -9.87
C ASP A 343 -12.62 7.09 -11.25
N ASP A 344 -11.71 7.81 -11.94
CA ASP A 344 -11.31 7.43 -13.29
C ASP A 344 -10.61 6.08 -13.32
N TYR A 345 -9.62 5.81 -12.45
CA TYR A 345 -8.90 4.53 -12.53
C TYR A 345 -9.69 3.36 -11.95
N THR A 346 -10.50 3.55 -10.90
CA THR A 346 -11.31 2.46 -10.33
C THR A 346 -12.47 2.08 -11.25
N ALA A 347 -13.16 3.06 -11.84
CA ALA A 347 -14.17 2.80 -12.87
C ALA A 347 -13.58 2.21 -14.17
N LEU A 348 -12.33 2.58 -14.53
CA LEU A 348 -11.60 1.98 -15.65
C LEU A 348 -11.36 0.50 -15.41
N ILE A 349 -10.86 0.13 -14.21
CA ILE A 349 -10.63 -1.28 -13.85
C ILE A 349 -11.96 -2.05 -13.88
N ALA A 350 -13.03 -1.51 -13.27
CA ALA A 350 -14.35 -2.13 -13.27
C ALA A 350 -14.88 -2.39 -14.70
N ALA A 351 -14.84 -1.37 -15.55
CA ALA A 351 -15.29 -1.49 -16.94
C ALA A 351 -14.41 -2.47 -17.75
N THR A 352 -13.10 -2.46 -17.51
CA THR A 352 -12.15 -3.37 -18.17
C THR A 352 -12.43 -4.82 -17.81
N GLU A 353 -12.63 -5.13 -16.53
CA GLU A 353 -12.93 -6.47 -16.07
C GLU A 353 -14.29 -6.97 -16.61
N LEU A 354 -15.33 -6.12 -16.55
CA LEU A 354 -16.63 -6.45 -17.11
C LEU A 354 -16.56 -6.71 -18.62
N TYR A 355 -15.82 -5.89 -19.38
CA TYR A 355 -15.65 -6.15 -20.81
C TYR A 355 -14.84 -7.41 -21.07
N ARG A 356 -13.81 -7.68 -20.28
CA ARG A 356 -12.96 -8.88 -20.41
C ARG A 356 -13.81 -10.17 -20.36
N ILE A 357 -14.80 -10.19 -19.48
CA ILE A 357 -15.67 -11.36 -19.26
C ILE A 357 -16.88 -11.35 -20.20
N THR A 358 -17.62 -10.25 -20.28
CA THR A 358 -18.93 -10.22 -20.95
C THR A 358 -18.86 -9.91 -22.43
N LYS A 359 -17.79 -9.25 -22.90
CA LYS A 359 -17.65 -8.70 -24.27
C LYS A 359 -18.74 -7.70 -24.67
N LYS A 360 -19.57 -7.22 -23.73
CA LYS A 360 -20.61 -6.23 -24.02
C LYS A 360 -19.98 -4.87 -24.35
N SER A 361 -20.32 -4.30 -25.51
CA SER A 361 -19.73 -3.06 -26.06
C SER A 361 -19.87 -1.84 -25.13
N GLN A 362 -20.91 -1.81 -24.31
CA GLN A 362 -21.11 -0.74 -23.33
C GLN A 362 -19.94 -0.61 -22.34
N TYR A 363 -19.33 -1.71 -21.91
CA TYR A 363 -18.20 -1.69 -20.99
C TYR A 363 -16.92 -1.24 -21.68
N LEU A 364 -16.71 -1.61 -22.96
CA LEU A 364 -15.59 -1.06 -23.73
C LEU A 364 -15.72 0.45 -23.94
N LYS A 365 -16.95 0.93 -24.21
CA LYS A 365 -17.22 2.38 -24.32
C LYS A 365 -16.92 3.11 -23.02
N ALA A 366 -17.34 2.55 -21.87
CA ALA A 366 -17.06 3.11 -20.56
C ALA A 366 -15.55 3.09 -20.25
N ALA A 367 -14.85 1.97 -20.51
CA ALA A 367 -13.41 1.86 -20.33
C ALA A 367 -12.65 2.89 -21.18
N ARG A 368 -13.04 3.08 -22.45
CA ARG A 368 -12.46 4.12 -23.33
C ARG A 368 -12.64 5.52 -22.77
N HIS A 369 -13.81 5.83 -22.24
CA HIS A 369 -14.09 7.12 -21.63
C HIS A 369 -13.20 7.37 -20.42
N ARG A 370 -13.11 6.42 -19.49
CA ARG A 370 -12.27 6.52 -18.28
C ARG A 370 -10.77 6.55 -18.61
N ALA A 371 -10.32 5.74 -19.57
CA ALA A 371 -8.94 5.79 -20.04
C ALA A 371 -8.61 7.13 -20.72
N HIS A 372 -9.56 7.72 -21.46
CA HIS A 372 -9.40 9.06 -22.05
C HIS A 372 -9.21 10.11 -20.95
N ASN A 373 -10.05 10.11 -19.92
CA ASN A 373 -9.93 11.03 -18.78
C ASN A 373 -8.57 10.88 -18.11
N LEU A 374 -8.18 9.65 -17.77
CA LEU A 374 -6.91 9.38 -17.11
C LEU A 374 -5.69 9.81 -17.96
N ASN A 375 -5.74 9.58 -19.27
CA ASN A 375 -4.72 10.07 -20.20
C ASN A 375 -4.65 11.60 -20.25
N ASN A 376 -5.77 12.29 -20.10
CA ASN A 376 -5.83 13.77 -20.12
C ASN A 376 -5.38 14.39 -18.81
N ARG A 377 -5.35 13.63 -17.70
CA ARG A 377 -4.76 14.05 -16.42
C ARG A 377 -3.24 14.07 -16.45
N MET A 378 -2.61 13.47 -17.45
CA MET A 378 -1.15 13.45 -17.57
C MET A 378 -0.61 14.83 -17.98
N THR A 379 0.25 15.40 -17.15
CA THR A 379 0.97 16.65 -17.46
C THR A 379 2.12 16.39 -18.44
N SER A 380 2.62 17.46 -19.04
CA SER A 380 3.83 17.37 -19.88
C SER A 380 5.08 16.98 -19.09
N GLN A 381 5.08 17.18 -17.77
CA GLN A 381 6.17 16.81 -16.86
C GLN A 381 6.16 15.32 -16.51
N GLY A 382 5.00 14.62 -16.62
CA GLY A 382 4.89 13.19 -16.38
C GLY A 382 4.20 12.78 -15.08
N TRP A 383 3.59 13.70 -14.34
CA TRP A 383 2.74 13.38 -13.19
C TRP A 383 1.26 13.55 -13.54
N PHE A 384 0.40 12.81 -12.83
CA PHE A 384 -1.05 12.92 -12.99
C PHE A 384 -1.63 14.07 -12.16
N VAL A 385 -2.55 14.81 -12.76
CA VAL A 385 -3.42 15.76 -12.04
C VAL A 385 -4.48 14.99 -11.27
N SER A 386 -4.57 15.22 -9.96
CA SER A 386 -5.52 14.53 -9.08
C SER A 386 -6.96 14.98 -9.30
N ASP A 387 -7.17 16.28 -9.35
CA ASP A 387 -8.49 16.93 -9.31
C ASP A 387 -8.52 18.22 -10.14
N ASP A 388 -9.56 19.02 -9.96
CA ASP A 388 -9.80 20.26 -10.71
C ASP A 388 -8.95 21.47 -10.24
N VAL A 389 -8.20 21.32 -9.13
CA VAL A 389 -7.30 22.36 -8.62
C VAL A 389 -5.83 22.12 -9.02
N GLU A 390 -5.60 21.33 -10.04
CA GLU A 390 -4.28 21.01 -10.60
C GLU A 390 -3.28 20.54 -9.54
N ARG A 391 -3.75 19.73 -8.60
CA ARG A 391 -2.94 19.11 -7.58
C ARG A 391 -2.27 17.87 -8.15
N PRO A 392 -0.96 17.67 -7.95
CA PRO A 392 -0.32 16.40 -8.28
C PRO A 392 -1.00 15.25 -7.54
N PHE A 393 -1.25 14.16 -8.26
CA PHE A 393 -1.73 12.93 -7.61
C PHE A 393 -0.59 12.32 -6.79
N TYR A 394 -0.83 12.22 -5.51
CA TYR A 394 -0.02 11.43 -4.58
C TYR A 394 -0.95 10.64 -3.68
N HIS A 395 -0.54 9.46 -3.28
CA HIS A 395 -1.39 8.58 -2.50
C HIS A 395 -0.53 7.66 -1.61
N GLY A 396 -0.85 7.61 -0.32
CA GLY A 396 -0.09 6.80 0.65
C GLY A 396 -0.23 5.28 0.47
N VAL A 397 -1.17 4.84 -0.38
CA VAL A 397 -1.50 3.42 -0.55
C VAL A 397 -1.34 2.97 -2.00
N GLU A 398 -2.07 3.58 -2.93
CA GLU A 398 -2.30 3.02 -4.28
C GLU A 398 -1.74 3.88 -5.42
N ALA A 399 -0.63 4.60 -5.17
CA ALA A 399 -0.02 5.51 -6.14
C ALA A 399 0.30 4.87 -7.50
N GLY A 400 0.51 3.56 -7.56
CA GLY A 400 0.73 2.81 -8.80
C GLY A 400 -0.54 2.42 -9.55
N LEU A 401 -1.73 2.53 -8.93
CA LEU A 401 -2.97 1.99 -9.50
C LEU A 401 -3.42 2.68 -10.81
N PRO A 402 -3.19 3.99 -11.03
CA PRO A 402 -3.47 4.60 -12.33
C PRO A 402 -2.74 3.94 -13.50
N ILE A 403 -1.46 3.60 -13.30
CA ILE A 403 -0.67 2.90 -14.33
C ILE A 403 -1.19 1.48 -14.54
N ILE A 404 -1.48 0.74 -13.46
CA ILE A 404 -2.01 -0.62 -13.52
C ILE A 404 -3.34 -0.65 -14.25
N ALA A 405 -4.23 0.31 -14.00
CA ALA A 405 -5.51 0.45 -14.70
C ALA A 405 -5.33 0.65 -16.22
N LEU A 406 -4.36 1.49 -16.62
CA LEU A 406 -4.04 1.69 -18.04
C LEU A 406 -3.40 0.46 -18.67
N VAL A 407 -2.57 -0.29 -17.94
CA VAL A 407 -1.97 -1.56 -18.40
C VAL A 407 -3.06 -2.60 -18.66
N ASP A 408 -3.98 -2.79 -17.71
CA ASP A 408 -5.09 -3.73 -17.86
C ASP A 408 -6.03 -3.33 -19.02
N TYR A 409 -6.30 -2.03 -19.16
CA TYR A 409 -7.08 -1.52 -20.29
C TYR A 409 -6.42 -1.80 -21.64
N LEU A 410 -5.10 -1.68 -21.77
CA LEU A 410 -4.40 -1.98 -23.03
C LEU A 410 -4.58 -3.43 -23.49
N ALA A 411 -4.86 -4.36 -22.59
CA ALA A 411 -5.12 -5.75 -22.94
C ALA A 411 -6.45 -5.94 -23.72
N ILE A 412 -7.40 -5.03 -23.57
CA ILE A 412 -8.71 -5.08 -24.21
C ILE A 412 -8.89 -4.09 -25.38
N GLU A 413 -8.09 -3.03 -25.45
CA GLU A 413 -8.20 -2.00 -26.47
C GLU A 413 -7.56 -2.47 -27.79
N ARG A 414 -8.25 -2.26 -28.91
CA ARG A 414 -7.78 -2.61 -30.26
C ARG A 414 -7.52 -1.40 -31.14
N ASN A 415 -7.95 -0.21 -30.74
CA ASN A 415 -7.69 1.01 -31.49
C ASN A 415 -6.22 1.43 -31.34
N ARG A 416 -5.50 1.49 -32.47
CA ARG A 416 -4.06 1.78 -32.49
C ARG A 416 -3.72 3.18 -31.96
N GLN A 417 -4.54 4.19 -32.26
CA GLN A 417 -4.27 5.56 -31.80
C GLN A 417 -4.43 5.68 -30.29
N ILE A 418 -5.50 5.08 -29.73
CA ILE A 418 -5.76 5.03 -28.29
C ILE A 418 -4.63 4.29 -27.59
N ASN A 419 -4.24 3.12 -28.11
CA ASN A 419 -3.10 2.34 -27.59
C ASN A 419 -1.81 3.16 -27.54
N THR A 420 -1.48 3.89 -28.59
CA THR A 420 -0.27 4.70 -28.66
C THR A 420 -0.30 5.83 -27.62
N LYS A 421 -1.44 6.54 -27.49
CA LYS A 421 -1.62 7.58 -26.47
C LYS A 421 -1.46 7.01 -25.05
N THR A 422 -2.11 5.89 -24.76
CA THR A 422 -2.08 5.26 -23.42
C THR A 422 -0.68 4.75 -23.07
N LYS A 423 0.04 4.13 -24.01
CA LYS A 423 1.44 3.73 -23.82
C LYS A 423 2.34 4.94 -23.53
N ARG A 424 2.12 6.07 -24.21
CA ARG A 424 2.86 7.30 -23.95
C ARG A 424 2.60 7.82 -22.53
N THR A 425 1.35 7.80 -22.05
CA THR A 425 1.00 8.18 -20.68
C THR A 425 1.74 7.33 -19.65
N ILE A 426 1.72 6.00 -19.81
CA ILE A 426 2.44 5.08 -18.93
C ILE A 426 3.94 5.40 -18.94
N LYS A 427 4.52 5.58 -20.14
CA LYS A 427 5.96 5.88 -20.27
C LYS A 427 6.34 7.17 -19.55
N LEU A 428 5.59 8.25 -19.79
CA LEU A 428 5.86 9.55 -19.16
C LEU A 428 5.82 9.47 -17.63
N SER A 429 4.85 8.72 -17.07
CA SER A 429 4.74 8.57 -15.62
C SER A 429 5.91 7.78 -15.03
N LEU A 430 6.36 6.73 -15.69
CA LEU A 430 7.51 5.95 -15.23
C LEU A 430 8.82 6.72 -15.38
N ASP A 431 9.02 7.41 -16.50
CA ASP A 431 10.18 8.29 -16.71
C ASP A 431 10.26 9.38 -15.64
N TYR A 432 9.11 10.01 -15.33
CA TYR A 432 9.02 11.02 -14.29
C TYR A 432 9.41 10.46 -12.91
N GLN A 433 8.91 9.27 -12.55
CA GLN A 433 9.25 8.65 -11.28
C GLN A 433 10.76 8.38 -11.15
N LEU A 434 11.41 7.90 -12.21
CA LEU A 434 12.86 7.69 -12.24
C LEU A 434 13.62 9.02 -12.13
N ALA A 435 13.22 10.03 -12.90
CA ALA A 435 13.81 11.36 -12.85
C ALA A 435 13.65 12.01 -11.47
N LEU A 436 12.47 11.90 -10.86
CA LEU A 436 12.19 12.41 -9.51
C LEU A 436 13.10 11.76 -8.46
N ASN A 437 13.32 10.44 -8.55
CA ASN A 437 14.20 9.71 -7.65
C ASN A 437 15.67 10.14 -7.76
N SER A 438 16.12 10.49 -8.96
CA SER A 438 17.51 10.86 -9.24
C SER A 438 17.88 12.30 -8.87
N GLN A 439 16.90 13.15 -8.56
CA GLN A 439 17.14 14.58 -8.25
C GLN A 439 17.91 14.81 -6.94
N VAL A 440 17.86 13.84 -6.03
CA VAL A 440 18.54 13.94 -4.74
C VAL A 440 19.33 12.67 -4.46
N ALA A 441 20.37 12.81 -3.67
CA ALA A 441 21.13 11.68 -3.17
C ALA A 441 20.24 10.80 -2.28
N ASN A 442 20.03 9.54 -2.70
CA ASN A 442 19.05 8.60 -2.15
C ASN A 442 19.66 7.20 -2.01
N PRO A 443 20.28 6.90 -0.86
CA PRO A 443 21.07 5.67 -0.70
C PRO A 443 20.26 4.39 -0.77
N PHE A 444 18.96 4.48 -0.48
CA PHE A 444 18.05 3.35 -0.51
C PHE A 444 17.24 3.26 -1.81
N ASN A 445 17.38 4.24 -2.70
CA ASN A 445 16.55 4.41 -3.89
C ASN A 445 15.04 4.37 -3.56
N LEU A 446 14.66 4.92 -2.37
CA LEU A 446 13.27 5.02 -1.92
C LEU A 446 12.47 5.92 -2.86
N ALA A 447 11.28 5.51 -3.23
CA ALA A 447 10.42 6.28 -4.12
C ALA A 447 10.04 7.64 -3.53
N ARG A 448 10.31 8.71 -4.28
CA ARG A 448 9.86 10.07 -3.97
C ARG A 448 8.47 10.31 -4.56
N GLN A 449 7.82 11.35 -4.10
CA GLN A 449 6.51 11.79 -4.57
C GLN A 449 6.44 13.31 -4.67
N THR A 450 5.57 13.78 -5.56
CA THR A 450 5.27 15.20 -5.77
C THR A 450 3.90 15.49 -5.20
N PHE A 451 3.78 16.55 -4.40
CA PHE A 451 2.54 16.88 -3.70
C PHE A 451 2.36 18.39 -3.50
N LYS A 452 1.14 18.79 -3.14
CA LYS A 452 0.81 20.08 -2.56
C LYS A 452 0.12 19.82 -1.22
N THR A 453 0.57 20.49 -0.17
CA THR A 453 -0.11 20.45 1.13
C THR A 453 -1.28 21.41 1.16
N LYS A 454 -2.31 21.11 1.94
CA LYS A 454 -3.49 21.96 2.13
C LYS A 454 -3.47 22.55 3.53
N LYS A 455 -3.75 23.86 3.65
CA LYS A 455 -3.96 24.55 4.93
C LYS A 455 -5.23 25.39 4.81
N GLY A 456 -6.31 24.97 5.47
CA GLY A 456 -7.64 25.53 5.22
C GLY A 456 -8.04 25.33 3.76
N SER A 457 -8.44 26.37 3.06
CA SER A 457 -8.81 26.33 1.64
C SER A 457 -7.62 26.50 0.68
N GLN A 458 -6.40 26.75 1.18
CA GLN A 458 -5.24 27.09 0.35
C GLN A 458 -4.29 25.90 0.18
N TYR A 459 -3.82 25.70 -1.05
CA TYR A 459 -2.75 24.74 -1.36
C TYR A 459 -1.38 25.44 -1.38
N SER A 460 -0.36 24.73 -0.90
CA SER A 460 1.03 25.17 -1.01
C SER A 460 1.50 25.19 -2.48
N LYS A 461 2.66 25.77 -2.72
CA LYS A 461 3.43 25.47 -3.93
C LYS A 461 3.73 23.97 -3.99
N GLN A 462 3.96 23.44 -5.21
CA GLN A 462 4.41 22.09 -5.42
C GLN A 462 5.70 21.81 -4.64
N LYS A 463 5.74 20.66 -3.99
CA LYS A 463 6.87 20.14 -3.22
C LYS A 463 7.16 18.71 -3.63
N GLU A 464 8.32 18.23 -3.26
CA GLU A 464 8.78 16.87 -3.50
C GLU A 464 9.41 16.30 -2.23
N GLY A 465 9.08 15.05 -1.91
CA GLY A 465 9.54 14.41 -0.68
C GLY A 465 9.47 12.89 -0.75
N PHE A 466 9.99 12.25 0.30
CA PHE A 466 9.95 10.79 0.44
C PHE A 466 8.66 10.29 1.07
N PHE A 467 8.09 11.07 1.99
CA PHE A 467 6.95 10.64 2.79
C PHE A 467 5.76 11.59 2.62
N ILE A 468 4.59 11.08 2.90
CA ILE A 468 3.36 11.86 2.96
C ILE A 468 3.53 13.00 3.98
N PRO A 469 3.20 14.24 3.65
CA PRO A 469 3.22 15.33 4.61
C PRO A 469 2.17 15.12 5.69
N HIS A 470 2.50 15.41 6.94
CA HIS A 470 1.53 15.35 8.04
C HIS A 470 0.45 16.42 7.91
N THR A 471 0.78 17.58 7.33
CA THR A 471 -0.19 18.57 6.86
C THR A 471 -0.67 18.21 5.46
N ASN A 472 -1.49 17.21 5.37
CA ASN A 472 -2.24 16.84 4.16
C ASN A 472 -3.72 17.25 4.30
N GLU A 473 -4.51 16.99 3.31
CA GLU A 473 -5.94 17.36 3.30
C GLU A 473 -6.77 16.61 4.35
N ASN A 474 -6.32 15.45 4.83
CA ASN A 474 -6.91 14.73 5.96
C ASN A 474 -6.35 15.17 7.33
N SER A 475 -5.48 16.14 7.36
CA SER A 475 -4.85 16.78 8.51
C SER A 475 -4.17 15.87 9.55
N TYR A 476 -4.73 14.72 9.86
CA TYR A 476 -4.23 13.75 10.85
C TYR A 476 -3.89 12.38 10.25
N ALA A 477 -4.39 12.08 9.06
CA ALA A 477 -4.24 10.78 8.42
C ALA A 477 -2.89 10.67 7.72
N TRP A 478 -1.89 10.25 8.46
CA TRP A 478 -0.56 9.92 7.96
C TRP A 478 -0.03 8.68 8.68
N GLN A 479 0.67 7.85 7.95
CA GLN A 479 1.23 6.58 8.42
C GLN A 479 2.36 6.13 7.51
N GLY A 480 2.97 4.99 7.79
CA GLY A 480 3.92 4.36 6.88
C GLY A 480 3.30 4.00 5.53
N GLU A 481 4.12 3.99 4.50
CA GLU A 481 3.69 3.95 3.11
C GLU A 481 4.13 2.68 2.37
N ASN A 482 4.20 1.54 3.07
CA ASN A 482 4.60 0.27 2.45
C ASN A 482 3.68 -0.16 1.31
N SER A 483 2.37 0.13 1.42
CA SER A 483 1.41 -0.07 0.32
C SER A 483 1.78 0.73 -0.93
N ARG A 484 2.10 2.02 -0.77
CA ARG A 484 2.53 2.88 -1.87
C ARG A 484 3.75 2.31 -2.58
N LEU A 485 4.78 1.91 -1.81
CA LEU A 485 6.02 1.36 -2.35
C LEU A 485 5.77 0.08 -3.14
N ALA A 486 4.97 -0.83 -2.60
CA ALA A 486 4.58 -2.05 -3.29
C ALA A 486 3.72 -1.77 -4.54
N SER A 487 2.80 -0.79 -4.49
CA SER A 487 1.98 -0.40 -5.64
C SER A 487 2.82 0.17 -6.78
N LEU A 488 3.83 0.99 -6.45
CA LEU A 488 4.79 1.52 -7.42
C LEU A 488 5.69 0.42 -8.01
N THR A 489 6.06 -0.58 -7.22
CA THR A 489 6.76 -1.78 -7.72
C THR A 489 5.94 -2.49 -8.80
N ALA A 490 4.67 -2.79 -8.51
CA ALA A 490 3.78 -3.45 -9.47
C ALA A 490 3.59 -2.61 -10.74
N ALA A 491 3.37 -1.30 -10.59
CA ALA A 491 3.23 -0.36 -11.70
C ALA A 491 4.51 -0.28 -12.56
N ALA A 492 5.68 -0.22 -11.91
CA ALA A 492 6.97 -0.18 -12.60
C ALA A 492 7.22 -1.44 -13.44
N VAL A 493 6.89 -2.62 -12.89
CA VAL A 493 7.10 -3.88 -13.60
C VAL A 493 6.07 -4.04 -14.72
N TRP A 494 4.77 -3.96 -14.46
CA TRP A 494 3.75 -4.16 -15.49
C TRP A 494 3.76 -3.05 -16.54
N GLY A 495 3.88 -1.80 -16.13
CA GLY A 495 4.01 -0.66 -17.05
C GLY A 495 5.32 -0.71 -17.85
N GLY A 496 6.40 -1.10 -17.18
CA GLY A 496 7.73 -1.26 -17.79
C GLY A 496 7.77 -2.33 -18.87
N LYS A 497 7.11 -3.47 -18.68
CA LYS A 497 6.98 -4.51 -19.72
C LYS A 497 6.37 -3.97 -21.02
N ILE A 498 5.54 -2.92 -20.95
CA ILE A 498 4.92 -2.29 -22.11
C ILE A 498 5.80 -1.20 -22.72
N THR A 499 6.50 -0.42 -21.90
CA THR A 499 7.14 0.84 -22.32
C THR A 499 8.67 0.82 -22.27
N HIS A 500 9.26 -0.01 -21.41
CA HIS A 500 10.70 -0.16 -21.16
C HIS A 500 11.13 -1.63 -21.22
N SER A 501 10.51 -2.39 -22.12
CA SER A 501 10.73 -3.83 -22.23
C SER A 501 12.19 -4.16 -22.54
N ASN A 502 12.75 -5.08 -21.78
CA ASN A 502 14.04 -5.72 -22.02
C ASN A 502 13.93 -7.22 -21.74
N LYS A 503 13.91 -8.05 -22.78
CA LYS A 503 13.73 -9.51 -22.65
C LYS A 503 14.84 -10.20 -21.83
N HIS A 504 16.00 -9.57 -21.71
CA HIS A 504 17.14 -10.07 -20.95
C HIS A 504 17.29 -9.37 -19.58
N GLY A 505 16.52 -8.32 -19.35
CA GLY A 505 16.49 -7.59 -18.08
C GLY A 505 15.73 -8.34 -17.00
N ALA A 506 16.00 -7.99 -15.75
CA ALA A 506 15.21 -8.45 -14.63
C ALA A 506 13.74 -8.04 -14.82
N PHE A 507 12.82 -8.92 -14.44
CA PHE A 507 11.36 -8.71 -14.55
C PHE A 507 10.87 -8.40 -15.98
N GLY A 508 11.72 -8.59 -17.03
CA GLY A 508 11.41 -8.25 -18.43
C GLY A 508 11.46 -6.77 -18.78
N ILE A 509 12.10 -5.94 -17.95
CA ILE A 509 12.21 -4.48 -18.09
C ILE A 509 13.67 -4.02 -18.08
N ASN A 510 13.93 -2.74 -18.41
CA ASN A 510 15.27 -2.17 -18.36
C ASN A 510 15.84 -2.13 -16.93
N ASP A 511 17.16 -2.02 -16.82
CA ASP A 511 17.88 -2.16 -15.56
C ASP A 511 17.54 -1.04 -14.56
N GLU A 512 17.32 0.18 -15.03
CA GLU A 512 17.00 1.32 -14.18
C GLU A 512 15.65 1.14 -13.47
N LEU A 513 14.62 0.75 -14.23
CA LEU A 513 13.29 0.50 -13.70
C LEU A 513 13.25 -0.78 -12.85
N ALA A 514 14.03 -1.80 -13.21
CA ALA A 514 14.18 -3.01 -12.42
C ALA A 514 14.84 -2.72 -11.06
N TYR A 515 15.86 -1.86 -11.04
CA TYR A 515 16.50 -1.40 -9.81
C TYR A 515 15.54 -0.58 -8.95
N PHE A 516 14.77 0.33 -9.56
CA PHE A 516 13.74 1.08 -8.85
C PHE A 516 12.71 0.13 -8.19
N ALA A 517 12.13 -0.79 -8.96
CA ALA A 517 11.13 -1.73 -8.46
C ALA A 517 11.67 -2.60 -7.33
N GLN A 518 12.86 -3.16 -7.49
CA GLN A 518 13.54 -3.99 -6.47
C GLN A 518 13.78 -3.20 -5.18
N SER A 519 14.20 -1.95 -5.28
CA SER A 519 14.55 -1.13 -4.12
C SER A 519 13.37 -0.86 -3.18
N GLN A 520 12.14 -0.74 -3.71
CA GLN A 520 10.95 -0.54 -2.89
C GLN A 520 10.64 -1.80 -2.06
N ILE A 521 10.81 -2.98 -2.64
CA ILE A 521 10.64 -4.26 -1.92
C ILE A 521 11.79 -4.50 -0.94
N ASP A 522 13.02 -4.13 -1.31
CA ASP A 522 14.17 -4.19 -0.40
C ASP A 522 13.95 -3.34 0.85
N TRP A 523 13.35 -2.15 0.71
CA TRP A 523 12.99 -1.29 1.83
C TRP A 523 12.00 -1.97 2.78
N ILE A 524 10.94 -2.56 2.27
CA ILE A 524 9.96 -3.30 3.07
C ILE A 524 10.62 -4.48 3.80
N LEU A 525 11.59 -5.12 3.16
CA LEU A 525 12.23 -6.35 3.64
C LEU A 525 13.56 -6.10 4.37
N GLY A 526 13.78 -4.90 4.92
CA GLY A 526 14.86 -4.62 5.86
C GLY A 526 16.03 -3.78 5.35
N LYS A 527 16.12 -3.49 4.04
CA LYS A 527 17.09 -2.52 3.51
C LYS A 527 16.59 -1.09 3.74
N ASN A 528 16.48 -0.71 5.00
CA ASN A 528 16.03 0.60 5.45
C ASN A 528 16.89 1.04 6.65
N PRO A 529 16.85 2.33 7.06
CA PRO A 529 17.73 2.85 8.11
C PRO A 529 17.60 2.17 9.47
N TYR A 530 16.45 1.53 9.74
CA TYR A 530 16.17 0.83 10.99
C TYR A 530 16.43 -0.68 10.91
N GLN A 531 16.77 -1.20 9.73
CA GLN A 531 16.97 -2.63 9.45
C GLN A 531 15.78 -3.50 9.91
N VAL A 532 14.58 -2.97 9.80
CA VAL A 532 13.34 -3.64 10.17
C VAL A 532 12.75 -4.32 8.95
N SER A 533 12.59 -5.64 8.97
CA SER A 533 11.75 -6.33 8.01
C SER A 533 10.28 -6.15 8.40
N MET A 534 9.54 -5.44 7.58
CA MET A 534 8.16 -5.07 7.85
C MET A 534 7.15 -6.14 7.40
N LEU A 535 7.61 -7.22 6.79
CA LEU A 535 6.85 -8.45 6.55
C LEU A 535 7.01 -9.39 7.76
N TYR A 536 5.98 -9.50 8.59
CA TYR A 536 6.05 -10.25 9.84
C TYR A 536 6.23 -11.76 9.60
N GLY A 537 7.11 -12.36 10.38
CA GLY A 537 7.53 -13.76 10.25
C GLY A 537 8.68 -13.98 9.25
N PHE A 538 9.23 -12.91 8.66
CA PHE A 538 10.33 -12.98 7.69
C PHE A 538 11.39 -11.93 8.00
N GLY A 539 12.66 -12.27 7.73
CA GLY A 539 13.80 -11.46 8.14
C GLY A 539 14.16 -11.66 9.61
N VAL A 540 15.14 -10.89 10.08
CA VAL A 540 15.72 -11.08 11.43
C VAL A 540 15.28 -10.02 12.45
N ASN A 541 14.56 -8.99 12.02
CA ASN A 541 14.16 -7.87 12.85
C ASN A 541 12.75 -7.42 12.45
N ASN A 542 11.73 -8.13 12.93
CA ASN A 542 10.34 -7.75 12.71
C ASN A 542 9.87 -6.71 13.73
N PRO A 543 8.88 -5.88 13.41
CA PRO A 543 8.29 -4.94 14.35
C PRO A 543 7.73 -5.69 15.57
N PRO A 544 7.97 -5.21 16.80
CA PRO A 544 7.26 -5.72 17.95
C PRO A 544 5.79 -5.31 17.89
N HIS A 545 4.96 -6.13 18.53
CA HIS A 545 3.53 -5.91 18.61
C HIS A 545 3.18 -4.61 19.38
N ALA A 546 2.37 -3.74 18.81
CA ALA A 546 1.69 -2.68 19.54
C ALA A 546 0.42 -3.26 20.19
N LYS A 547 0.19 -3.02 21.49
CA LYS A 547 -0.97 -3.60 22.21
C LYS A 547 -2.32 -3.26 21.56
N SER A 548 -2.43 -2.10 20.92
CA SER A 548 -3.63 -1.65 20.22
C SER A 548 -3.84 -2.32 18.86
N ALA A 549 -2.82 -2.96 18.31
CA ALA A 549 -2.85 -3.48 16.95
C ALA A 549 -3.29 -4.96 16.85
N GLY A 550 -3.89 -5.52 17.90
CA GLY A 550 -4.30 -6.93 17.91
C GLY A 550 -3.11 -7.90 17.81
N THR A 551 -3.33 -9.10 17.33
CA THR A 551 -2.29 -10.12 17.16
C THR A 551 -1.58 -9.94 15.82
N MET A 552 -0.25 -9.82 15.84
CA MET A 552 0.54 -9.81 14.61
C MET A 552 0.47 -11.17 13.91
N LEU A 553 0.12 -11.14 12.64
CA LEU A 553 -0.06 -12.33 11.81
C LEU A 553 1.11 -12.51 10.84
N ASN A 554 1.64 -13.73 10.73
CA ASN A 554 2.66 -14.05 9.73
C ASN A 554 2.13 -13.79 8.30
N GLY A 555 2.92 -13.07 7.49
CA GLY A 555 2.52 -12.62 6.16
C GLY A 555 1.84 -11.26 6.16
N GLY A 556 1.51 -10.71 7.33
CA GLY A 556 1.06 -9.34 7.47
C GLY A 556 2.22 -8.35 7.33
N ILE A 557 1.95 -7.21 6.72
CA ILE A 557 2.93 -6.14 6.53
C ILE A 557 2.50 -4.92 7.35
N SER A 558 3.42 -4.40 8.14
CA SER A 558 3.18 -3.18 8.92
C SER A 558 3.15 -1.94 8.03
N ASN A 559 2.58 -0.84 8.54
CA ASN A 559 2.44 0.41 7.81
C ASN A 559 3.78 0.93 7.27
N GLY A 560 4.80 0.99 8.10
CA GLY A 560 6.15 1.33 7.66
C GLY A 560 6.71 2.62 8.28
N ILE A 561 7.82 3.05 7.73
CA ILE A 561 8.58 4.24 8.15
C ILE A 561 7.90 5.50 7.61
N THR A 562 7.92 6.59 8.39
CA THR A 562 7.33 7.88 8.03
C THR A 562 8.37 9.00 8.00
N GLY A 563 7.97 10.18 7.57
CA GLY A 563 8.68 11.43 7.88
C GLY A 563 8.76 11.67 9.39
N ALA A 564 9.60 12.62 9.81
CA ALA A 564 9.75 12.95 11.23
C ALA A 564 8.43 13.47 11.80
N THR A 565 8.10 13.10 13.04
CA THR A 565 6.83 13.44 13.70
C THR A 565 6.56 14.96 13.72
N LEU A 566 7.61 15.77 13.84
CA LEU A 566 7.53 17.22 13.76
C LEU A 566 7.72 17.78 12.34
N GLY A 567 8.00 16.91 11.36
CA GLY A 567 8.16 17.26 9.95
C GLY A 567 6.80 17.37 9.25
N LEU A 568 6.09 18.47 9.50
CA LEU A 568 4.75 18.71 8.94
C LEU A 568 4.69 18.60 7.41
N ASP A 569 5.81 18.70 6.73
CA ASP A 569 5.96 18.62 5.27
C ASP A 569 6.45 17.26 4.77
N GLY A 570 6.49 16.24 5.63
CA GLY A 570 6.98 14.90 5.29
C GLY A 570 8.51 14.78 5.25
N SER A 571 9.23 15.80 5.74
CA SER A 571 10.69 15.76 5.85
C SER A 571 11.16 14.91 7.03
N GLY A 572 12.46 14.58 7.04
CA GLY A 572 13.07 13.73 8.07
C GLY A 572 12.64 12.27 7.95
N ILE A 573 12.90 11.50 9.00
CA ILE A 573 12.56 10.07 9.04
C ILE A 573 12.27 9.65 10.49
N THR A 574 11.24 8.84 10.66
CA THR A 574 10.83 8.32 11.97
C THR A 574 10.34 6.88 11.88
N TRP A 575 10.69 6.11 12.86
CA TRP A 575 10.14 4.79 13.16
C TRP A 575 9.92 4.70 14.66
N ALA A 576 8.72 4.36 15.07
CA ALA A 576 8.40 4.08 16.46
C ALA A 576 7.80 2.67 16.58
N GLN A 577 8.15 2.00 17.65
CA GLN A 577 7.72 0.64 17.94
C GLN A 577 7.57 0.44 19.45
N GLY A 578 6.80 -0.56 19.84
CA GLY A 578 6.52 -0.86 21.24
C GLY A 578 5.04 -0.78 21.57
N PRO A 579 4.69 -0.86 22.86
CA PRO A 579 3.30 -1.05 23.31
C PRO A 579 2.43 0.21 23.27
N ASP A 580 2.98 1.37 22.90
CA ASP A 580 2.23 2.62 22.81
C ASP A 580 1.16 2.55 21.72
N ALA A 581 -0.06 2.97 22.05
CA ALA A 581 -1.18 2.94 21.13
C ALA A 581 -0.96 3.80 19.87
N SER A 582 -0.19 4.89 19.97
CA SER A 582 0.13 5.76 18.82
C SER A 582 1.05 5.11 17.78
N ASN A 583 1.73 4.01 18.14
CA ASN A 583 2.64 3.29 17.25
C ASN A 583 1.94 2.54 16.10
N TRP A 584 0.61 2.52 16.05
CA TRP A 584 -0.14 1.99 14.92
C TRP A 584 0.31 2.60 13.59
N ARG A 585 0.72 3.87 13.57
CA ARG A 585 1.18 4.57 12.36
C ARG A 585 2.35 3.87 11.67
N TRP A 586 3.13 3.10 12.41
CA TRP A 586 4.33 2.41 11.92
C TRP A 586 4.17 0.89 11.90
N THR A 587 3.63 0.31 12.98
CA THR A 587 3.70 -1.15 13.23
C THR A 587 2.42 -1.91 12.97
N GLU A 588 1.29 -1.23 12.75
CA GLU A 588 0.02 -1.89 12.48
C GLU A 588 0.03 -2.60 11.11
N GLN A 589 -0.52 -3.81 11.09
CA GLN A 589 -0.71 -4.58 9.87
C GLN A 589 -2.06 -4.25 9.26
N TRP A 590 -2.05 -3.69 8.06
CA TRP A 590 -3.26 -3.41 7.32
C TRP A 590 -3.43 -4.37 6.14
N LEU A 591 -4.67 -4.75 5.88
CA LEU A 591 -5.04 -5.66 4.80
C LEU A 591 -4.45 -5.22 3.45
N GLN A 592 -4.52 -3.94 3.12
CA GLN A 592 -3.98 -3.42 1.87
C GLN A 592 -2.46 -3.48 1.77
N ASN A 593 -1.71 -3.43 2.87
CA ASN A 593 -0.26 -3.55 2.81
C ASN A 593 0.16 -4.91 2.25
N SER A 594 -0.46 -5.99 2.76
CA SER A 594 -0.23 -7.35 2.27
C SER A 594 -0.83 -7.56 0.87
N THR A 595 -1.94 -6.90 0.54
CA THR A 595 -2.54 -6.91 -0.79
C THR A 595 -1.62 -6.32 -1.84
N TRP A 596 -1.04 -5.16 -1.57
CA TRP A 596 -0.10 -4.51 -2.49
C TRP A 596 1.22 -5.26 -2.63
N TYR A 597 1.71 -5.84 -1.54
CA TYR A 597 2.87 -6.73 -1.61
C TYR A 597 2.58 -7.98 -2.45
N LEU A 598 1.39 -8.57 -2.35
CA LEU A 598 0.96 -9.67 -3.21
C LEU A 598 0.99 -9.28 -4.69
N LEU A 599 0.50 -8.09 -5.05
CA LEU A 599 0.54 -7.59 -6.43
C LEU A 599 1.97 -7.31 -6.92
N ALA A 600 2.82 -6.71 -6.07
CA ALA A 600 4.22 -6.50 -6.38
C ALA A 600 4.96 -7.83 -6.61
N MET A 601 4.78 -8.79 -5.69
CA MET A 601 5.30 -10.14 -5.82
C MET A 601 4.83 -10.81 -7.13
N THR A 602 3.55 -10.66 -7.47
CA THR A 602 2.97 -11.18 -8.71
C THR A 602 3.66 -10.59 -9.93
N ALA A 603 3.76 -9.26 -10.01
CA ALA A 603 4.39 -8.55 -11.12
C ALA A 603 5.86 -8.95 -11.33
N MET A 604 6.63 -9.07 -10.23
CA MET A 604 8.04 -9.47 -10.25
C MET A 604 8.26 -10.96 -10.57
N THR A 605 7.23 -11.80 -10.44
CA THR A 605 7.27 -13.25 -10.68
C THR A 605 6.82 -13.63 -12.10
N GLU A 606 5.88 -12.88 -12.67
CA GLU A 606 5.31 -13.03 -14.00
C GLU A 606 6.35 -12.74 -15.10
#